data_ac29a4323015801a1039fcd0fa8eb5ed
#
_entry.id   ac29a4323015801a1039fcd0fa8eb5ed
#
_cell.length_a   1.000
_cell.length_b   1.000
_cell.length_c   1.000
_cell.angle_alpha   90.00
_cell.angle_beta   90.00
_cell.angle_gamma   90.00
#
_symmetry.space_group_name_H-M   'P 1'
#
loop_
_entity.id
_entity.type
_entity.pdbx_description
1 polymer ?
#
loop_
_entity_poly.entity_id
_entity_poly.type
_entity_poly.pdbx_seq_one_letter_code
_entity_poly.pdbx_strand_id
1 'polypeptide(L)'
;MQALIKQIREHLDMSQTELAERLNVSFATVNRWENGRAVPNKLAQTKLYEICKENAVSVYDIILEKIANAADSILLSKGRVLLYHGSKSGIEGKIEPKSRSQCDFGKGFYMGTDPSQALTLICDYDKSKFYIVSVDTADLNLIEVPADIEWAMFVAYHRGRMEIIKGTSLYEKYRKMSENKDIVIGSIANDRMFYVIDNFFIGNITDAALVGCL
;
A
#
# COMPACT_ATOMS: atom_id res chain seq x y z
N MET A 1 -10.41 -3.59 13.70
CA MET A 1 -10.43 -2.68 14.86
C MET A 1 -10.47 -3.42 16.22
N GLN A 2 -11.18 -4.53 16.35
CA GLN A 2 -11.33 -5.35 17.56
C GLN A 2 -10.03 -5.69 18.30
N ALA A 3 -9.13 -6.38 17.62
CA ALA A 3 -7.83 -6.76 18.19
C ALA A 3 -6.89 -5.56 18.40
N LEU A 4 -7.12 -4.44 17.71
CA LEU A 4 -6.27 -3.26 17.81
C LEU A 4 -6.45 -2.54 19.15
N ILE A 5 -7.68 -2.41 19.66
CA ILE A 5 -7.93 -1.74 20.94
C ILE A 5 -7.27 -2.52 22.09
N LYS A 6 -7.39 -3.83 22.07
CA LYS A 6 -6.72 -4.69 23.05
C LYS A 6 -5.20 -4.53 22.98
N GLN A 7 -4.61 -4.57 21.79
CA GLN A 7 -3.17 -4.39 21.60
C GLN A 7 -2.70 -3.00 22.05
N ILE A 8 -3.43 -1.93 21.71
CA ILE A 8 -3.13 -0.57 22.18
C ILE A 8 -3.13 -0.54 23.71
N ARG A 9 -4.13 -1.11 24.36
CA ARG A 9 -4.21 -1.16 25.83
C ARG A 9 -3.04 -1.93 26.45
N GLU A 10 -2.65 -3.04 25.85
CA GLU A 10 -1.51 -3.84 26.29
C GLU A 10 -0.19 -3.09 26.13
N HIS A 11 0.01 -2.34 25.04
CA HIS A 11 1.18 -1.46 24.84
C HIS A 11 1.18 -0.25 25.82
N LEU A 12 0.01 0.16 26.30
CA LEU A 12 -0.12 1.19 27.32
C LEU A 12 0.08 0.64 28.74
N ASP A 13 0.28 -0.67 28.88
CA ASP A 13 0.35 -1.40 30.17
C ASP A 13 -0.86 -1.13 31.09
N MET A 14 -2.05 -1.05 30.51
CA MET A 14 -3.30 -0.76 31.21
C MET A 14 -4.21 -1.98 31.31
N SER A 15 -4.92 -2.09 32.43
CA SER A 15 -6.10 -2.97 32.53
C SER A 15 -7.29 -2.41 31.75
N GLN A 16 -8.30 -3.23 31.46
CA GLN A 16 -9.55 -2.74 30.84
C GLN A 16 -10.25 -1.68 31.69
N THR A 17 -10.14 -1.74 33.01
CA THR A 17 -10.71 -0.77 33.94
C THR A 17 -10.00 0.56 33.83
N GLU A 18 -8.67 0.58 33.88
CA GLU A 18 -7.86 1.80 33.74
C GLU A 18 -8.09 2.50 32.41
N LEU A 19 -8.14 1.72 31.30
CA LEU A 19 -8.46 2.29 29.99
C LEU A 19 -9.88 2.87 29.96
N ALA A 20 -10.85 2.20 30.59
CA ALA A 20 -12.22 2.68 30.69
C ALA A 20 -12.32 4.02 31.45
N GLU A 21 -11.63 4.14 32.57
CA GLU A 21 -11.53 5.37 33.38
C GLU A 21 -10.88 6.51 32.56
N ARG A 22 -9.75 6.24 31.91
CA ARG A 22 -9.05 7.22 31.05
C ARG A 22 -9.91 7.72 29.90
N LEU A 23 -10.71 6.84 29.29
CA LEU A 23 -11.62 7.18 28.20
C LEU A 23 -12.97 7.75 28.67
N ASN A 24 -13.23 7.74 30.00
CA ASN A 24 -14.50 8.12 30.60
C ASN A 24 -15.69 7.29 30.05
N VAL A 25 -15.51 5.97 29.99
CA VAL A 25 -16.52 4.99 29.62
C VAL A 25 -16.61 3.87 30.65
N SER A 26 -17.61 2.99 30.57
CA SER A 26 -17.68 1.85 31.45
C SER A 26 -16.70 0.73 31.02
N PHE A 27 -16.25 -0.09 31.98
CA PHE A 27 -15.53 -1.34 31.74
C PHE A 27 -16.24 -2.22 30.68
N ALA A 28 -17.56 -2.36 30.80
CA ALA A 28 -18.37 -3.13 29.85
C ALA A 28 -18.26 -2.59 28.40
N THR A 29 -18.07 -1.28 28.26
CA THR A 29 -17.89 -0.63 26.95
C THR A 29 -16.55 -1.04 26.33
N VAL A 30 -15.44 -0.94 27.07
CA VAL A 30 -14.12 -1.37 26.62
C VAL A 30 -14.12 -2.86 26.28
N ASN A 31 -14.69 -3.69 27.17
CA ASN A 31 -14.81 -5.13 26.93
C ASN A 31 -15.58 -5.45 25.64
N ARG A 32 -16.69 -4.73 25.36
CA ARG A 32 -17.43 -4.89 24.09
C ARG A 32 -16.61 -4.50 22.87
N TRP A 33 -15.80 -3.46 22.96
CA TRP A 33 -14.90 -3.05 21.87
C TRP A 33 -13.82 -4.11 21.59
N GLU A 34 -13.16 -4.59 22.65
CA GLU A 34 -12.11 -5.61 22.52
C GLU A 34 -12.65 -6.95 22.00
N ASN A 35 -13.91 -7.26 22.28
CA ASN A 35 -14.58 -8.47 21.77
C ASN A 35 -15.36 -8.23 20.45
N GLY A 36 -15.30 -7.01 19.87
CA GLY A 36 -15.90 -6.64 18.59
C GLY A 36 -17.42 -6.59 18.57
N ARG A 37 -18.02 -6.52 19.72
CA ARG A 37 -19.46 -6.37 19.87
C ARG A 37 -19.90 -4.91 19.71
N ALA A 38 -18.97 -3.98 19.68
CA ALA A 38 -19.16 -2.56 19.43
C ALA A 38 -17.88 -1.94 18.87
N VAL A 39 -18.00 -0.74 18.30
CA VAL A 39 -16.87 0.07 17.80
C VAL A 39 -16.85 1.37 18.60
N PRO A 40 -15.69 1.90 19.01
CA PRO A 40 -15.59 3.22 19.61
C PRO A 40 -16.15 4.30 18.67
N ASN A 41 -16.90 5.23 19.24
CA ASN A 41 -17.29 6.42 18.50
C ASN A 41 -16.08 7.34 18.25
N LYS A 42 -16.24 8.37 17.43
CA LYS A 42 -15.14 9.24 17.01
C LYS A 42 -14.48 9.95 18.21
N LEU A 43 -15.25 10.37 19.21
CA LEU A 43 -14.73 11.00 20.42
C LEU A 43 -13.84 10.04 21.23
N ALA A 44 -14.29 8.80 21.41
CA ALA A 44 -13.48 7.78 22.12
C ALA A 44 -12.22 7.42 21.34
N GLN A 45 -12.29 7.37 20.01
CA GLN A 45 -11.10 7.17 19.15
C GLN A 45 -10.10 8.31 19.32
N THR A 46 -10.54 9.57 19.21
CA THR A 46 -9.67 10.73 19.39
C THR A 46 -8.97 10.67 20.75
N LYS A 47 -9.73 10.43 21.82
CA LYS A 47 -9.17 10.35 23.18
C LYS A 47 -8.20 9.19 23.35
N LEU A 48 -8.44 8.05 22.70
CA LEU A 48 -7.51 6.92 22.69
C LEU A 48 -6.19 7.30 21.99
N TYR A 49 -6.24 8.01 20.86
CA TYR A 49 -5.04 8.51 20.18
C TYR A 49 -4.27 9.53 21.02
N GLU A 50 -4.97 10.41 21.75
CA GLU A 50 -4.33 11.35 22.69
C GLU A 50 -3.57 10.60 23.78
N ILE A 51 -4.20 9.58 24.40
CA ILE A 51 -3.56 8.73 25.41
C ILE A 51 -2.32 8.02 24.82
N CYS A 52 -2.41 7.48 23.62
CA CYS A 52 -1.27 6.85 22.94
C CYS A 52 -0.12 7.86 22.75
N LYS A 53 -0.43 9.07 22.29
CA LYS A 53 0.56 10.14 22.09
C LYS A 53 1.23 10.57 23.40
N GLU A 54 0.47 10.73 24.47
CA GLU A 54 0.98 11.06 25.82
C GLU A 54 1.97 10.01 26.36
N ASN A 55 1.77 8.74 25.98
CA ASN A 55 2.60 7.63 26.44
C ASN A 55 3.62 7.16 25.38
N ALA A 56 3.85 7.94 24.32
CA ALA A 56 4.76 7.61 23.22
C ALA A 56 4.46 6.25 22.54
N VAL A 57 3.19 5.82 22.53
CA VAL A 57 2.74 4.59 21.88
C VAL A 57 2.31 4.89 20.45
N SER A 58 2.98 4.28 19.48
CA SER A 58 2.66 4.40 18.05
C SER A 58 1.57 3.40 17.65
N VAL A 59 0.38 3.88 17.39
CA VAL A 59 -0.72 3.04 16.87
C VAL A 59 -0.36 2.46 15.49
N TYR A 60 0.42 3.20 14.70
CA TYR A 60 0.90 2.75 13.40
C TYR A 60 1.80 1.52 13.52
N ASP A 61 2.76 1.54 14.45
CA ASP A 61 3.68 0.43 14.66
C ASP A 61 2.95 -0.82 15.18
N ILE A 62 1.96 -0.64 16.06
CA ILE A 62 1.08 -1.73 16.52
C ILE A 62 0.32 -2.36 15.34
N ILE A 63 -0.14 -1.56 14.37
CA ILE A 63 -0.81 -2.09 13.18
C ILE A 63 0.17 -2.87 12.31
N LEU A 64 1.39 -2.36 12.10
CA LEU A 64 2.44 -3.05 11.34
C LEU A 64 2.83 -4.37 11.99
N GLU A 65 3.04 -4.40 13.30
CA GLU A 65 3.32 -5.62 14.05
C GLU A 65 2.20 -6.66 13.88
N LYS A 66 0.95 -6.23 13.97
CA LYS A 66 -0.19 -7.11 13.74
C LYS A 66 -0.21 -7.68 12.32
N ILE A 67 0.14 -6.88 11.32
CA ILE A 67 0.23 -7.34 9.94
C ILE A 67 1.37 -8.34 9.79
N ALA A 68 2.54 -8.07 10.38
CA ALA A 68 3.68 -8.97 10.37
C ALA A 68 3.33 -10.33 10.99
N ASN A 69 2.75 -10.34 12.20
CA ASN A 69 2.31 -11.56 12.87
C ASN A 69 1.27 -12.35 12.05
N ALA A 70 0.36 -11.66 11.37
CA ALA A 70 -0.61 -12.31 10.48
C ALA A 70 0.07 -12.89 9.23
N ALA A 71 1.03 -12.20 8.66
CA ALA A 71 1.80 -12.65 7.50
C ALA A 71 2.66 -13.88 7.85
N ASP A 72 3.35 -13.87 8.99
CA ASP A 72 4.18 -14.97 9.48
C ASP A 72 3.36 -16.25 9.74
N SER A 73 2.08 -16.11 10.08
CA SER A 73 1.17 -17.23 10.27
C SER A 73 0.77 -17.93 8.97
N ILE A 74 1.05 -17.32 7.81
CA ILE A 74 0.68 -17.87 6.50
C ILE A 74 1.80 -18.79 6.01
N LEU A 75 1.54 -20.08 5.96
CA LEU A 75 2.46 -21.05 5.39
C LEU A 75 2.52 -20.87 3.87
N LEU A 76 3.68 -20.44 3.37
CA LEU A 76 3.93 -20.31 1.94
C LEU A 76 4.48 -21.62 1.38
N SER A 77 3.84 -22.14 0.33
CA SER A 77 4.42 -23.19 -0.50
C SER A 77 5.42 -22.59 -1.48
N LYS A 78 6.32 -23.43 -2.03
CA LYS A 78 7.29 -23.01 -3.05
C LYS A 78 6.58 -22.34 -4.24
N GLY A 79 7.10 -21.20 -4.68
CA GLY A 79 6.52 -20.43 -5.79
C GLY A 79 5.42 -19.44 -5.40
N ARG A 80 5.12 -19.29 -4.10
CA ARG A 80 4.17 -18.27 -3.62
C ARG A 80 4.87 -17.11 -2.95
N VAL A 81 4.34 -15.91 -3.16
CA VAL A 81 4.79 -14.68 -2.52
C VAL A 81 3.65 -14.01 -1.76
N LEU A 82 3.98 -13.33 -0.65
CA LEU A 82 3.03 -12.47 0.06
C LEU A 82 3.13 -11.05 -0.44
N LEU A 83 1.99 -10.48 -0.77
CA LEU A 83 1.85 -9.10 -1.19
C LEU A 83 0.74 -8.42 -0.38
N TYR A 84 0.80 -7.10 -0.31
CA TYR A 84 -0.12 -6.27 0.45
C TYR A 84 -0.92 -5.35 -0.46
N HIS A 85 -2.20 -5.21 -0.17
CA HIS A 85 -3.08 -4.31 -0.92
C HIS A 85 -3.99 -3.52 0.01
N GLY A 86 -4.02 -2.20 -0.18
CA GLY A 86 -4.96 -1.30 0.47
C GLY A 86 -6.11 -0.94 -0.48
N SER A 87 -7.35 -1.20 -0.07
CA SER A 87 -8.53 -0.82 -0.83
C SER A 87 -9.39 0.18 -0.06
N LYS A 88 -9.78 1.27 -0.69
CA LYS A 88 -10.61 2.34 -0.08
C LYS A 88 -12.01 1.89 0.33
N SER A 89 -12.56 0.87 -0.34
CA SER A 89 -13.93 0.37 -0.11
C SER A 89 -14.02 -1.14 0.05
N GLY A 90 -12.92 -1.87 -0.15
CA GLY A 90 -12.86 -3.33 -0.18
C GLY A 90 -12.81 -3.89 -1.61
N ILE A 91 -12.54 -5.18 -1.70
CA ILE A 91 -12.54 -5.96 -2.94
C ILE A 91 -13.85 -6.75 -2.97
N GLU A 92 -14.61 -6.60 -4.06
CA GLU A 92 -15.81 -7.36 -4.31
C GLU A 92 -15.61 -8.25 -5.54
N GLY A 93 -15.89 -9.55 -5.41
CA GLY A 93 -15.75 -10.54 -6.47
C GLY A 93 -14.30 -10.90 -6.79
N LYS A 94 -13.98 -11.00 -8.08
CA LYS A 94 -12.64 -11.40 -8.56
C LYS A 94 -11.66 -10.22 -8.54
N ILE A 95 -10.38 -10.54 -8.33
CA ILE A 95 -9.29 -9.59 -8.56
C ILE A 95 -9.20 -9.33 -10.07
N GLU A 96 -9.33 -8.07 -10.45
CA GLU A 96 -9.32 -7.63 -11.84
C GLU A 96 -8.49 -6.34 -11.99
N PRO A 97 -7.93 -6.05 -13.17
CA PRO A 97 -7.17 -4.83 -13.43
C PRO A 97 -8.11 -3.61 -13.49
N LYS A 98 -8.46 -3.07 -12.33
CA LYS A 98 -9.43 -1.95 -12.18
C LYS A 98 -8.77 -0.57 -11.96
N SER A 99 -7.43 -0.47 -11.98
CA SER A 99 -6.77 0.82 -11.84
C SER A 99 -7.02 1.74 -13.04
N ARG A 100 -6.64 3.01 -12.89
CA ARG A 100 -6.62 3.96 -14.02
C ARG A 100 -5.61 3.46 -15.08
N SER A 101 -5.85 3.80 -16.35
CA SER A 101 -4.94 3.43 -17.45
C SER A 101 -3.57 4.11 -17.33
N GLN A 102 -3.51 5.30 -16.74
CA GLN A 102 -2.30 6.10 -16.57
C GLN A 102 -1.65 5.88 -15.18
N CYS A 103 -1.57 4.64 -14.72
CA CYS A 103 -0.71 4.26 -13.60
C CYS A 103 0.70 3.92 -14.10
N ASP A 104 1.68 3.77 -13.21
CA ASP A 104 3.10 3.57 -13.56
C ASP A 104 3.36 2.40 -14.50
N PHE A 105 2.60 1.33 -14.36
CA PHE A 105 2.66 0.15 -15.21
C PHE A 105 1.33 -0.09 -15.96
N GLY A 106 0.58 0.99 -16.21
CA GLY A 106 -0.69 0.92 -16.92
C GLY A 106 -1.85 0.40 -16.06
N LYS A 107 -2.85 -0.15 -16.72
CA LYS A 107 -4.04 -0.69 -16.07
C LYS A 107 -3.74 -2.04 -15.43
N GLY A 108 -3.92 -2.16 -14.11
CA GLY A 108 -3.59 -3.37 -13.37
C GLY A 108 -4.30 -3.49 -12.02
N PHE A 109 -4.00 -4.54 -11.29
CA PHE A 109 -4.28 -4.67 -9.86
C PHE A 109 -2.95 -4.53 -9.12
N TYR A 110 -2.79 -3.44 -8.39
CA TYR A 110 -1.53 -3.06 -7.77
C TYR A 110 -1.41 -3.63 -6.36
N MET A 111 -0.28 -4.26 -6.10
CA MET A 111 0.10 -4.78 -4.77
C MET A 111 1.56 -4.43 -4.50
N GLY A 112 1.94 -4.36 -3.24
CA GLY A 112 3.31 -4.09 -2.82
C GLY A 112 3.87 -5.15 -1.89
N THR A 113 5.19 -5.18 -1.76
CA THR A 113 5.90 -6.02 -0.78
C THR A 113 6.00 -5.35 0.58
N ASP A 114 5.80 -4.02 0.64
CA ASP A 114 5.83 -3.24 1.87
C ASP A 114 4.39 -2.94 2.34
N PRO A 115 3.98 -3.45 3.52
CA PRO A 115 2.66 -3.19 4.08
C PRO A 115 2.44 -1.71 4.41
N SER A 116 3.51 -0.94 4.70
CA SER A 116 3.42 0.47 5.06
C SER A 116 2.87 1.32 3.92
N GLN A 117 3.27 1.04 2.68
CA GLN A 117 2.77 1.71 1.49
C GLN A 117 1.27 1.47 1.29
N ALA A 118 0.83 0.21 1.42
CA ALA A 118 -0.57 -0.15 1.29
C ALA A 118 -1.45 0.50 2.38
N LEU A 119 -0.94 0.63 3.61
CA LEU A 119 -1.62 1.32 4.72
C LEU A 119 -1.75 2.82 4.45
N THR A 120 -0.68 3.48 4.01
CA THR A 120 -0.67 4.93 3.73
C THR A 120 -1.72 5.31 2.69
N LEU A 121 -1.96 4.46 1.69
CA LEU A 121 -2.95 4.71 0.64
C LEU A 121 -4.41 4.70 1.12
N ILE A 122 -4.67 4.14 2.30
CA ILE A 122 -6.03 3.91 2.80
C ILE A 122 -6.32 4.54 4.17
N CYS A 123 -5.34 5.19 4.81
CA CYS A 123 -5.47 5.72 6.18
C CYS A 123 -6.61 6.73 6.36
N ASP A 124 -6.94 7.49 5.32
CA ASP A 124 -7.97 8.55 5.35
C ASP A 124 -9.37 8.05 4.98
N TYR A 125 -9.57 6.74 4.79
CA TYR A 125 -10.85 6.19 4.33
C TYR A 125 -11.52 5.32 5.39
N ASP A 126 -12.67 5.72 5.88
CA ASP A 126 -13.43 5.03 6.95
C ASP A 126 -13.83 3.58 6.62
N LYS A 127 -14.05 3.28 5.33
CA LYS A 127 -14.47 1.96 4.84
C LYS A 127 -13.32 1.15 4.24
N SER A 128 -12.09 1.62 4.43
CA SER A 128 -10.92 0.97 3.87
C SER A 128 -10.71 -0.46 4.40
N LYS A 129 -10.10 -1.28 3.56
CA LYS A 129 -9.73 -2.66 3.86
C LYS A 129 -8.27 -2.88 3.49
N PHE A 130 -7.56 -3.55 4.36
CA PHE A 130 -6.20 -4.00 4.13
C PHE A 130 -6.20 -5.51 3.88
N TYR A 131 -5.45 -5.96 2.88
CA TYR A 131 -5.39 -7.36 2.46
C TYR A 131 -3.95 -7.85 2.47
N ILE A 132 -3.75 -9.06 3.00
CA ILE A 132 -2.55 -9.86 2.80
C ILE A 132 -2.91 -10.89 1.74
N VAL A 133 -2.21 -10.87 0.62
CA VAL A 133 -2.53 -11.68 -0.56
C VAL A 133 -1.39 -12.65 -0.82
N SER A 134 -1.68 -13.94 -0.84
CA SER A 134 -0.73 -14.98 -1.26
C SER A 134 -0.90 -15.23 -2.76
N VAL A 135 0.10 -14.90 -3.57
CA VAL A 135 0.08 -15.04 -5.02
C VAL A 135 0.93 -16.24 -5.41
N ASP A 136 0.36 -17.15 -6.21
CA ASP A 136 1.10 -18.22 -6.86
C ASP A 136 1.69 -17.70 -8.18
N THR A 137 3.01 -17.77 -8.32
CA THR A 137 3.72 -17.23 -9.45
C THR A 137 4.32 -18.30 -10.37
N ALA A 138 4.08 -19.59 -10.08
CA ALA A 138 4.75 -20.70 -10.75
C ALA A 138 4.49 -20.76 -12.27
N ASP A 139 3.26 -20.45 -12.68
CA ASP A 139 2.84 -20.54 -14.09
C ASP A 139 2.60 -19.16 -14.74
N LEU A 140 3.10 -18.08 -14.13
CA LEU A 140 2.90 -16.71 -14.59
C LEU A 140 4.12 -16.17 -15.34
N ASN A 141 3.87 -15.43 -16.42
CA ASN A 141 4.88 -14.69 -17.15
C ASN A 141 5.16 -13.36 -16.44
N LEU A 142 6.32 -13.29 -15.77
CA LEU A 142 6.73 -12.10 -15.06
C LEU A 142 7.72 -11.28 -15.89
N ILE A 143 7.73 -9.97 -15.65
CA ILE A 143 8.82 -9.08 -16.02
C ILE A 143 9.19 -8.26 -14.80
N GLU A 144 10.49 -8.18 -14.51
CA GLU A 144 11.06 -7.27 -13.51
C GLU A 144 11.72 -6.10 -14.24
N VAL A 145 11.34 -4.89 -13.84
CA VAL A 145 11.85 -3.64 -14.40
C VAL A 145 12.67 -2.96 -13.29
N PRO A 146 14.01 -3.09 -13.33
CA PRO A 146 14.87 -2.46 -12.33
C PRO A 146 14.73 -0.94 -12.40
N ALA A 147 14.96 -0.26 -11.26
CA ALA A 147 14.84 1.20 -11.16
C ALA A 147 16.02 1.91 -11.85
N ASP A 148 15.96 1.94 -13.18
CA ASP A 148 16.94 2.57 -14.06
C ASP A 148 16.24 3.41 -15.15
N ILE A 149 16.97 3.83 -16.16
CA ILE A 149 16.43 4.63 -17.27
C ILE A 149 15.31 3.88 -18.02
N GLU A 150 15.40 2.57 -18.16
CA GLU A 150 14.39 1.76 -18.81
C GLU A 150 13.07 1.78 -18.03
N TRP A 151 13.16 1.73 -16.70
CA TRP A 151 12.00 1.90 -15.82
C TRP A 151 11.37 3.29 -15.96
N ALA A 152 12.18 4.35 -15.95
CA ALA A 152 11.67 5.71 -16.09
C ALA A 152 10.93 5.90 -17.43
N MET A 153 11.48 5.36 -18.50
CA MET A 153 10.86 5.38 -19.84
C MET A 153 9.60 4.53 -19.90
N PHE A 154 9.58 3.37 -19.25
CA PHE A 154 8.41 2.50 -19.17
C PHE A 154 7.26 3.16 -18.41
N VAL A 155 7.56 3.80 -17.27
CA VAL A 155 6.59 4.61 -16.52
C VAL A 155 6.07 5.76 -17.38
N ALA A 156 6.96 6.49 -18.09
CA ALA A 156 6.58 7.56 -18.98
C ALA A 156 5.64 7.12 -20.09
N TYR A 157 5.90 5.95 -20.68
CA TYR A 157 5.02 5.34 -21.69
C TYR A 157 3.60 5.12 -21.11
N HIS A 158 3.49 4.44 -20.00
CA HIS A 158 2.19 4.15 -19.39
C HIS A 158 1.43 5.39 -18.92
N ARG A 159 2.15 6.42 -18.51
CA ARG A 159 1.56 7.70 -18.12
C ARG A 159 1.28 8.63 -19.31
N GLY A 160 1.49 8.17 -20.56
CA GLY A 160 1.15 8.90 -21.79
C GLY A 160 2.13 10.00 -22.15
N ARG A 161 3.34 10.04 -21.55
CA ARG A 161 4.36 11.07 -21.87
C ARG A 161 5.07 10.83 -23.19
N MET A 162 4.93 9.63 -23.76
CA MET A 162 5.55 9.26 -25.03
C MET A 162 4.63 9.44 -26.26
N GLU A 163 3.42 9.94 -26.12
CA GLU A 163 2.47 10.06 -27.25
C GLU A 163 3.03 10.93 -28.40
N ILE A 164 3.88 11.91 -28.10
CA ILE A 164 4.52 12.76 -29.11
C ILE A 164 5.45 11.98 -30.06
N ILE A 165 5.99 10.85 -29.63
CA ILE A 165 6.86 9.96 -30.42
C ILE A 165 6.17 8.66 -30.85
N LYS A 166 4.85 8.64 -30.82
CA LYS A 166 4.06 7.49 -31.24
C LYS A 166 4.41 7.05 -32.66
N GLY A 167 4.55 5.73 -32.85
CA GLY A 167 4.94 5.13 -34.12
C GLY A 167 6.46 5.03 -34.34
N THR A 168 7.28 5.56 -33.42
CA THR A 168 8.74 5.32 -33.46
C THR A 168 9.09 3.94 -32.87
N SER A 169 10.28 3.45 -33.19
CA SER A 169 10.80 2.20 -32.60
C SER A 169 10.92 2.27 -31.08
N LEU A 170 11.21 3.44 -30.51
CA LEU A 170 11.30 3.67 -29.08
C LEU A 170 9.93 3.53 -28.40
N TYR A 171 8.89 4.13 -28.97
CA TYR A 171 7.52 3.98 -28.47
C TYR A 171 7.08 2.50 -28.49
N GLU A 172 7.32 1.81 -29.60
CA GLU A 172 6.95 0.41 -29.79
C GLU A 172 7.72 -0.53 -28.86
N LYS A 173 8.97 -0.21 -28.48
CA LYS A 173 9.75 -0.95 -27.47
C LYS A 173 8.98 -1.01 -26.15
N TYR A 174 8.58 0.14 -25.61
CA TYR A 174 7.91 0.19 -24.31
C TYR A 174 6.45 -0.29 -24.37
N ARG A 175 5.77 -0.10 -25.50
CA ARG A 175 4.45 -0.69 -25.74
C ARG A 175 4.47 -2.22 -25.62
N LYS A 176 5.49 -2.86 -26.18
CA LYS A 176 5.64 -4.32 -26.18
C LYS A 176 6.24 -4.89 -24.90
N MET A 177 6.83 -4.07 -24.05
CA MET A 177 7.59 -4.53 -22.88
C MET A 177 6.74 -5.32 -21.89
N SER A 178 5.48 -4.93 -21.71
CA SER A 178 4.51 -5.65 -20.86
C SER A 178 3.55 -6.55 -21.64
N GLU A 179 3.73 -6.67 -22.96
CA GLU A 179 2.86 -7.51 -23.79
C GLU A 179 3.00 -8.98 -23.40
N ASN A 180 1.88 -9.69 -23.21
CA ASN A 180 1.82 -11.08 -22.74
C ASN A 180 2.50 -11.32 -21.38
N LYS A 181 2.56 -10.29 -20.52
CA LYS A 181 3.00 -10.42 -19.15
C LYS A 181 1.82 -10.43 -18.20
N ASP A 182 1.82 -11.42 -17.30
CA ASP A 182 0.80 -11.55 -16.26
C ASP A 182 1.11 -10.64 -15.06
N ILE A 183 2.40 -10.46 -14.75
CA ILE A 183 2.87 -9.64 -13.66
C ILE A 183 4.03 -8.75 -14.12
N VAL A 184 3.95 -7.46 -13.79
CA VAL A 184 5.04 -6.49 -13.91
C VAL A 184 5.50 -6.12 -12.51
N ILE A 185 6.78 -6.27 -12.23
CA ILE A 185 7.42 -5.97 -10.94
C ILE A 185 8.35 -4.77 -11.15
N GLY A 186 8.25 -3.78 -10.29
CA GLY A 186 9.13 -2.62 -10.32
C GLY A 186 8.81 -1.61 -9.24
N SER A 187 9.67 -0.61 -9.10
CA SER A 187 9.47 0.49 -8.18
C SER A 187 8.29 1.38 -8.59
N ILE A 188 7.58 1.94 -7.63
CA ILE A 188 6.54 2.95 -7.88
C ILE A 188 7.22 4.32 -7.98
N ALA A 189 6.89 5.09 -9.01
CA ALA A 189 7.33 6.47 -9.12
C ALA A 189 6.56 7.34 -8.10
N ASN A 190 7.29 7.92 -7.14
CA ASN A 190 6.72 8.94 -6.27
C ASN A 190 6.54 10.27 -7.04
N ASP A 191 5.84 11.23 -6.44
CA ASP A 191 5.54 12.52 -7.08
C ASP A 191 6.80 13.28 -7.50
N ARG A 192 7.89 13.17 -6.73
CA ARG A 192 9.17 13.82 -7.08
C ARG A 192 9.81 13.19 -8.31
N MET A 193 9.85 11.86 -8.35
CA MET A 193 10.38 11.15 -9.52
C MET A 193 9.54 11.43 -10.75
N PHE A 194 8.23 11.50 -10.59
CA PHE A 194 7.35 11.82 -11.70
C PHE A 194 7.57 13.24 -12.24
N TYR A 195 7.80 14.21 -11.35
CA TYR A 195 8.20 15.56 -11.74
C TYR A 195 9.54 15.57 -12.51
N VAL A 196 10.51 14.76 -12.12
CA VAL A 196 11.79 14.61 -12.84
C VAL A 196 11.56 14.03 -14.25
N ILE A 197 10.78 12.96 -14.37
CA ILE A 197 10.42 12.36 -15.67
C ILE A 197 9.72 13.39 -16.57
N ASP A 198 8.75 14.14 -16.05
CA ASP A 198 8.05 15.19 -16.79
C ASP A 198 9.02 16.26 -17.31
N ASN A 199 9.92 16.75 -16.45
CA ASN A 199 10.91 17.75 -16.86
C ASN A 199 11.89 17.24 -17.93
N PHE A 200 12.22 15.95 -17.92
CA PHE A 200 12.99 15.33 -18.97
C PHE A 200 12.25 15.39 -20.33
N PHE A 201 10.97 14.98 -20.37
CA PHE A 201 10.20 14.95 -21.60
C PHE A 201 9.87 16.32 -22.19
N ILE A 202 9.81 17.38 -21.37
CA ILE A 202 9.65 18.76 -21.85
C ILE A 202 10.99 19.46 -22.13
N GLY A 203 12.13 18.76 -21.96
CA GLY A 203 13.46 19.25 -22.30
C GLY A 203 14.10 20.18 -21.24
N ASN A 204 13.58 20.23 -20.03
CA ASN A 204 14.11 21.05 -18.94
C ASN A 204 15.33 20.44 -18.25
N ILE A 205 15.51 19.13 -18.33
CA ILE A 205 16.67 18.41 -17.78
C ILE A 205 17.25 17.46 -18.82
N THR A 206 18.54 17.15 -18.68
CA THR A 206 19.25 16.21 -19.54
C THR A 206 19.03 14.75 -19.10
N ASP A 207 19.37 13.81 -19.97
CA ASP A 207 19.43 12.37 -19.67
C ASP A 207 20.35 12.06 -18.48
N ALA A 208 21.52 12.73 -18.41
CA ALA A 208 22.44 12.58 -17.28
C ALA A 208 21.81 13.03 -15.95
N ALA A 209 21.01 14.11 -15.96
CA ALA A 209 20.29 14.56 -14.78
C ALA A 209 19.16 13.61 -14.38
N LEU A 210 18.44 13.06 -15.35
CA LEU A 210 17.43 12.00 -15.09
C LEU A 210 18.06 10.78 -14.43
N VAL A 211 19.15 10.26 -15.01
CA VAL A 211 19.87 9.09 -14.46
C VAL A 211 20.41 9.37 -13.05
N GLY A 212 20.87 10.58 -12.78
CA GLY A 212 21.36 10.97 -11.45
C GLY A 212 20.28 11.07 -10.38
N CYS A 213 18.99 11.03 -10.76
CA CYS A 213 17.85 11.03 -9.83
C CYS A 213 17.26 9.64 -9.58
N LEU A 214 17.64 8.62 -10.37
CA LEU A 214 17.21 7.23 -10.25
C LEU A 214 18.01 6.50 -9.19
#